data_3d4e3c631635a3a3f462057d6449c21a
#
_entry.id   3d4e3c631635a3a3f462057d6449c21a
#
_cell.length_a   1.000
_cell.length_b   1.000
_cell.length_c   1.000
_cell.angle_alpha   90.00
_cell.angle_beta   90.00
_cell.angle_gamma   90.00
#
_symmetry.space_group_name_H-M   'P 1'
#
loop_
_entity.id
_entity.type
_entity.pdbx_description
1 polymer ?
#
loop_
_entity_poly.entity_id
_entity_poly.type
_entity_poly.pdbx_seq_one_letter_code
_entity_poly.pdbx_strand_id
1 'polypeptide(L)' 'MTLGEKIYKLRTKRSMTQEQLAEKIGVSRQSVSKWETDS' A
#
# COMPACT_ATOMS: atom_id res chain seq x y z
N MET A 1 -4.14 14.92 -2.36
CA MET A 1 -3.57 13.65 -1.95
C MET A 1 -4.17 12.52 -2.76
N THR A 2 -3.35 11.71 -3.37
CA THR A 2 -3.83 10.59 -4.17
C THR A 2 -4.03 9.36 -3.29
N LEU A 3 -4.75 8.37 -3.82
CA LEU A 3 -4.96 7.12 -3.10
C LEU A 3 -3.62 6.43 -2.83
N GLY A 4 -2.72 6.45 -3.80
CA GLY A 4 -1.41 5.84 -3.65
C GLY A 4 -0.59 6.47 -2.54
N GLU A 5 -0.60 7.79 -2.47
CA GLU A 5 0.12 8.49 -1.42
C GLU A 5 -0.46 8.17 -0.04
N LYS A 6 -1.77 8.08 0.05
CA LYS A 6 -2.44 7.78 1.31
C LYS A 6 -2.09 6.38 1.78
N ILE A 7 -2.11 5.43 0.86
CA ILE A 7 -1.76 4.04 1.18
C ILE A 7 -0.29 3.95 1.60
N TYR A 8 0.59 4.63 0.89
CA TYR A 8 2.00 4.63 1.21
C TYR A 8 2.26 5.18 2.62
N LYS A 9 1.64 6.30 2.94
CA LYS A 9 1.81 6.92 4.25
C LYS A 9 1.29 6.02 5.36
N LEU A 10 0.12 5.44 5.15
CA LEU A 10 -0.47 4.54 6.14
C LEU A 10 0.44 3.34 6.39
N ARG A 11 0.97 2.78 5.31
CA ARG A 11 1.83 1.61 5.39
C ARG A 11 3.13 1.91 6.13
N THR A 12 3.81 2.99 5.71
CA THR A 12 5.12 3.32 6.30
C THR A 12 4.97 3.81 7.73
N LYS A 13 3.88 4.46 8.05
CA LYS A 13 3.61 4.89 9.41
C LYS A 13 3.55 3.70 10.36
N ARG A 14 3.10 2.56 9.88
CA ARG A 14 3.00 1.34 10.67
C ARG A 14 4.18 0.39 10.45
N SER A 15 5.19 0.86 9.75
CA SER A 15 6.39 0.06 9.43
C SER A 15 6.04 -1.25 8.73
N MET A 16 5.08 -1.20 7.84
CA MET A 16 4.64 -2.38 7.09
C MET A 16 5.26 -2.41 5.70
N THR A 17 5.54 -3.61 5.20
CA THR A 17 5.94 -3.78 3.81
C THR A 17 4.68 -3.81 2.94
N GLN A 18 4.86 -3.67 1.62
CA GLN A 18 3.73 -3.77 0.69
C GLN A 18 3.05 -5.12 0.83
N GLU A 19 3.84 -6.17 0.99
CA GLU A 19 3.30 -7.51 1.15
C GLU A 19 2.46 -7.65 2.43
N GLN A 20 2.96 -7.07 3.52
CA GLN A 20 2.23 -7.11 4.78
C GLN A 20 0.90 -6.38 4.70
N LEU A 21 0.91 -5.21 4.06
CA LEU A 21 -0.33 -4.46 3.89
C LEU A 21 -1.31 -5.22 2.99
N ALA A 22 -0.81 -5.77 1.89
CA ALA A 22 -1.65 -6.51 0.96
C ALA A 22 -2.34 -7.67 1.66
N GLU A 23 -1.60 -8.40 2.48
CA GLU A 23 -2.15 -9.52 3.22
C GLU A 23 -3.21 -9.05 4.22
N LYS A 24 -2.96 -7.93 4.86
CA LYS A 24 -3.88 -7.42 5.86
C LYS A 24 -5.23 -7.02 5.28
N ILE A 25 -5.21 -6.44 4.08
CA ILE A 25 -6.45 -5.98 3.45
C ILE A 25 -7.00 -6.96 2.42
N GLY A 26 -6.33 -8.10 2.24
CA GLY A 26 -6.85 -9.15 1.38
C GLY A 26 -6.70 -8.93 -0.11
N VAL A 27 -5.60 -8.29 -0.53
CA VAL A 27 -5.31 -8.06 -1.94
C VAL A 27 -3.91 -8.57 -2.24
N SER A 28 -3.53 -8.59 -3.52
CA SER A 28 -2.20 -9.02 -3.89
C SER A 28 -1.19 -7.90 -3.65
N ARG A 29 0.06 -8.27 -3.45
CA ARG A 29 1.13 -7.29 -3.29
C ARG A 29 1.23 -6.40 -4.54
N GLN A 30 0.98 -6.97 -5.70
CA GLN A 30 1.01 -6.23 -6.94
C GLN A 30 -0.02 -5.11 -6.96
N SER A 31 -1.18 -5.34 -6.37
CA SER A 31 -2.21 -4.31 -6.27
C SER A 31 -1.73 -3.14 -5.43
N VAL A 32 -1.13 -3.41 -4.29
CA VAL A 32 -0.61 -2.35 -3.42
C VAL A 32 0.49 -1.58 -4.13
N SER A 33 1.41 -2.29 -4.78
CA SER A 33 2.49 -1.67 -5.53
C SER A 33 1.95 -0.76 -6.63
N LYS A 34 0.95 -1.23 -7.34
CA LYS A 34 0.33 -0.46 -8.42
C LYS A 34 -0.32 0.80 -7.88
N TRP A 35 -1.04 0.68 -6.79
CA TRP A 35 -1.71 1.84 -6.19
C TRP A 35 -0.70 2.91 -5.75
N GLU A 36 0.40 2.49 -5.16
CA GLU A 36 1.41 3.43 -4.68
C GLU A 36 2.16 4.09 -5.84
N THR A 37 2.27 3.41 -6.96
CA THR A 37 2.98 3.94 -8.12
C THR A 37 2.05 4.74 -9.03
N ASP A 38 0.83 4.30 -9.15
CA ASP A 38 -0.16 4.83 -10.09
C ASP A 38 -1.01 5.90 -9.43
N SER A 39 -0.42 7.02 -9.15
CA SER A 39 -1.12 8.10 -8.48
C SER A 39 -1.44 9.28 -9.40
#